data_d98069c0f6dcc0fdab5cad57d5ad1215
#
_entry.id   d98069c0f6dcc0fdab5cad57d5ad1215
#
_cell.length_a   1.000
_cell.length_b   1.000
_cell.length_c   1.000
_cell.angle_alpha   90.00
_cell.angle_beta   90.00
_cell.angle_gamma   90.00
#
_symmetry.space_group_name_H-M   'P 1'
#
loop_
_entity.id
_entity.type
_entity.pdbx_description
1 polymer ?
#
loop_
_entity_poly.entity_id
_entity_poly.type
_entity_poly.pdbx_seq_one_letter_code
_entity_poly.pdbx_strand_id
1 'polypeptide(L)'
;REGTRPVHQPGEPIDIASIPKDGYICVVGRVLSSREDQIHRKDGSGSIDVVRGRIADETGTIGFLSWEPFSHEVGSLIKIDGAQVRTFRDTPELNFGRTTKIESFHDANFADVEKLNTHSMKTISQLTDGSRDVEAVVQITEWQKRSFTKDGEERFLWSGQIADPTGRCRMSAWQELPISEADLPVTVKLSGVRVRAWQGIPDITVDKAEQVEILKSTPWDEEIDLANHVVDIDLTEIVNSASRVGISTSGTVVSVREDSGIIQRCVDCRRV
;
A
#
# COMPACT_ATOMS: atom_id res chain seq x y z
N ARG A 1 16.43 -6.92 40.32
CA ARG A 1 16.90 -7.98 39.37
C ARG A 1 17.21 -7.29 38.06
N GLU A 2 18.50 -7.05 37.81
CA GLU A 2 19.00 -6.62 36.51
C GLU A 2 18.82 -7.77 35.52
N GLY A 3 17.81 -7.64 34.67
CA GLY A 3 17.63 -8.55 33.54
C GLY A 3 18.71 -8.21 32.50
N THR A 4 19.69 -9.06 32.35
CA THR A 4 20.62 -9.04 31.22
C THR A 4 19.82 -9.08 29.93
N ARG A 5 19.84 -7.96 29.19
CA ARG A 5 19.25 -7.94 27.85
C ARG A 5 20.00 -8.97 26.99
N PRO A 6 19.29 -9.85 26.28
CA PRO A 6 19.94 -10.81 25.40
C PRO A 6 20.81 -10.05 24.40
N VAL A 7 22.09 -10.40 24.35
CA VAL A 7 23.02 -9.86 23.33
C VAL A 7 22.54 -10.44 22.01
N HIS A 8 22.08 -9.57 21.12
CA HIS A 8 21.66 -9.96 19.78
C HIS A 8 22.86 -10.57 19.05
N GLN A 9 22.77 -11.85 18.70
CA GLN A 9 23.76 -12.47 17.82
C GLN A 9 23.46 -12.01 16.39
N PRO A 10 24.48 -11.66 15.58
CA PRO A 10 24.30 -11.32 14.17
C PRO A 10 23.49 -12.41 13.48
N GLY A 11 22.31 -12.03 12.94
CA GLY A 11 21.45 -12.98 12.25
C GLY A 11 21.97 -13.32 10.85
N GLU A 12 21.63 -14.51 10.35
CA GLU A 12 21.73 -14.79 8.93
C GLU A 12 20.63 -14.03 8.19
N PRO A 13 20.95 -13.39 7.03
CA PRO A 13 19.93 -12.72 6.24
C PRO A 13 18.87 -13.69 5.73
N ILE A 14 17.61 -13.27 5.84
CA ILE A 14 16.47 -13.98 5.25
C ILE A 14 15.91 -13.19 4.07
N ASP A 15 15.23 -13.87 3.17
CA ASP A 15 14.53 -13.25 2.05
C ASP A 15 13.36 -12.38 2.54
N ILE A 16 13.12 -11.26 1.88
CA ILE A 16 12.05 -10.34 2.25
C ILE A 16 10.68 -11.02 2.20
N ALA A 17 10.43 -11.90 1.22
CA ALA A 17 9.18 -12.68 1.15
C ALA A 17 8.99 -13.64 2.33
N SER A 18 10.06 -13.99 3.05
CA SER A 18 10.04 -14.91 4.18
C SER A 18 9.98 -14.23 5.55
N ILE A 19 9.84 -12.89 5.57
CA ILE A 19 9.78 -12.12 6.82
C ILE A 19 8.54 -12.52 7.62
N PRO A 20 8.70 -12.91 8.89
CA PRO A 20 7.58 -13.26 9.77
C PRO A 20 6.74 -12.02 10.13
N LYS A 21 5.58 -12.24 10.73
CA LYS A 21 4.67 -11.14 11.16
C LYS A 21 5.20 -10.34 12.35
N ASP A 22 6.15 -10.87 13.09
CA ASP A 22 6.78 -10.23 14.26
C ASP A 22 8.19 -10.80 14.51
N GLY A 23 8.94 -10.18 15.41
CA GLY A 23 10.27 -10.61 15.83
C GLY A 23 11.38 -9.67 15.39
N TYR A 24 12.61 -10.12 15.55
CA TYR A 24 13.82 -9.43 15.10
C TYR A 24 14.48 -10.23 13.99
N ILE A 25 14.85 -9.56 12.92
CA ILE A 25 15.37 -10.22 11.72
C ILE A 25 16.64 -9.55 11.20
N CYS A 26 17.33 -10.28 10.34
CA CYS A 26 18.39 -9.78 9.48
C CYS A 26 17.97 -9.92 8.03
N VAL A 27 18.16 -8.86 7.24
CA VAL A 27 17.89 -8.85 5.80
C VAL A 27 18.97 -8.12 5.03
N VAL A 28 19.12 -8.45 3.75
CA VAL A 28 19.87 -7.66 2.78
C VAL A 28 18.89 -7.13 1.77
N GLY A 29 18.92 -5.84 1.50
CA GLY A 29 18.00 -5.22 0.55
C GLY A 29 18.57 -3.93 -0.03
N ARG A 30 18.09 -3.57 -1.21
CA ARG A 30 18.40 -2.32 -1.88
C ARG A 30 17.37 -1.26 -1.48
N VAL A 31 17.83 -0.09 -1.13
CA VAL A 31 16.97 1.06 -0.81
C VAL A 31 16.28 1.54 -2.08
N LEU A 32 14.96 1.44 -2.14
CA LEU A 32 14.13 1.90 -3.26
C LEU A 32 13.58 3.31 -3.04
N SER A 33 13.30 3.66 -1.80
CA SER A 33 12.85 4.99 -1.42
C SER A 33 13.27 5.30 0.01
N SER A 34 13.49 6.58 0.28
CA SER A 34 13.78 7.11 1.61
C SER A 34 13.29 8.55 1.67
N ARG A 35 12.54 8.91 2.71
CA ARG A 35 12.02 10.26 2.93
C ARG A 35 11.91 10.56 4.41
N GLU A 36 12.13 11.81 4.76
CA GLU A 36 11.82 12.32 6.09
C GLU A 36 10.31 12.38 6.31
N ASP A 37 9.89 12.07 7.52
CA ASP A 37 8.49 12.08 7.94
C ASP A 37 8.41 12.48 9.42
N GLN A 38 7.22 12.84 9.89
CA GLN A 38 6.97 13.20 11.27
C GLN A 38 5.81 12.41 11.85
N ILE A 39 6.01 11.88 13.03
CA ILE A 39 4.96 11.22 13.81
C ILE A 39 4.50 12.16 14.91
N HIS A 40 3.26 12.63 14.81
CA HIS A 40 2.64 13.43 15.85
C HIS A 40 2.30 12.55 17.07
N ARG A 41 2.69 13.02 18.25
CA ARG A 41 2.35 12.33 19.49
C ARG A 41 0.87 12.46 19.80
N LYS A 42 0.27 11.38 20.28
CA LYS A 42 -1.15 11.31 20.60
C LYS A 42 -1.57 12.28 21.72
N ASP A 43 -0.64 12.65 22.58
CA ASP A 43 -0.84 13.56 23.70
C ASP A 43 -0.70 15.06 23.30
N GLY A 44 -0.44 15.34 22.03
CA GLY A 44 -0.26 16.71 21.53
C GLY A 44 1.08 17.35 21.92
N SER A 45 2.01 16.62 22.54
CA SER A 45 3.29 17.16 23.05
C SER A 45 4.35 17.41 21.96
N GLY A 46 3.97 17.30 20.67
CA GLY A 46 4.86 17.57 19.54
C GLY A 46 4.94 16.43 18.54
N SER A 47 5.95 16.49 17.67
CA SER A 47 6.26 15.45 16.67
C SER A 47 7.63 14.85 16.91
N ILE A 48 7.83 13.67 16.36
CA ILE A 48 9.10 12.94 16.31
C ILE A 48 9.48 12.82 14.85
N ASP A 49 10.69 13.28 14.51
CA ASP A 49 11.24 13.11 13.18
C ASP A 49 11.63 11.63 12.98
N VAL A 50 11.25 11.08 11.86
CA VAL A 50 11.52 9.70 11.48
C VAL A 50 11.87 9.64 10.00
N VAL A 51 12.48 8.56 9.56
CA VAL A 51 12.67 8.29 8.14
C VAL A 51 11.83 7.10 7.74
N ARG A 52 11.06 7.23 6.66
CA ARG A 52 10.31 6.15 6.04
C ARG A 52 10.87 5.84 4.67
N GLY A 53 10.79 4.58 4.30
CA GLY A 53 11.20 4.16 2.98
C GLY A 53 10.85 2.73 2.69
N ARG A 54 11.42 2.23 1.60
CA ARG A 54 11.26 0.84 1.15
C ARG A 54 12.61 0.26 0.81
N ILE A 55 12.75 -1.02 1.12
CA ILE A 55 13.84 -1.86 0.64
C ILE A 55 13.26 -3.05 -0.11
N ALA A 56 14.03 -3.59 -1.04
CA ALA A 56 13.67 -4.76 -1.82
C ALA A 56 14.86 -5.70 -2.03
N ASP A 57 14.52 -6.97 -2.19
CA ASP A 57 15.32 -7.98 -2.81
C ASP A 57 14.55 -8.59 -4.00
N GLU A 58 15.09 -9.66 -4.62
CA GLU A 58 14.41 -10.32 -5.75
C GLU A 58 13.14 -11.08 -5.33
N THR A 59 12.91 -11.28 -4.04
CA THR A 59 11.77 -12.02 -3.50
C THR A 59 10.61 -11.12 -3.11
N GLY A 60 10.88 -9.83 -2.80
CA GLY A 60 9.84 -8.92 -2.40
C GLY A 60 10.30 -7.53 -2.02
N THR A 61 9.35 -6.75 -1.52
CA THR A 61 9.55 -5.37 -1.06
C THR A 61 8.90 -5.20 0.30
N ILE A 62 9.56 -4.48 1.20
CA ILE A 62 9.03 -4.16 2.52
C ILE A 62 9.29 -2.70 2.88
N GLY A 63 8.30 -2.07 3.54
CA GLY A 63 8.44 -0.74 4.10
C GLY A 63 9.29 -0.74 5.37
N PHE A 64 9.96 0.37 5.65
CA PHE A 64 10.65 0.57 6.91
C PHE A 64 10.32 1.93 7.55
N LEU A 65 10.42 1.96 8.87
CA LEU A 65 10.39 3.15 9.71
C LEU A 65 11.67 3.20 10.53
N SER A 66 12.49 4.23 10.34
CA SER A 66 13.67 4.48 11.18
C SER A 66 13.39 5.59 12.20
N TRP A 67 13.63 5.27 13.47
CA TRP A 67 13.57 6.22 14.59
C TRP A 67 14.91 6.92 14.83
N GLU A 68 15.95 6.46 14.15
CA GLU A 68 17.29 7.02 14.17
C GLU A 68 17.62 7.59 12.78
N PRO A 69 18.60 8.47 12.66
CA PRO A 69 19.03 9.00 11.36
C PRO A 69 19.35 7.86 10.38
N PHE A 70 18.88 7.99 9.16
CA PHE A 70 19.10 7.02 8.10
C PHE A 70 19.86 7.71 6.95
N SER A 71 21.13 7.35 6.76
CA SER A 71 22.06 8.03 5.85
C SER A 71 22.28 7.31 4.51
N HIS A 72 21.57 6.21 4.26
CA HIS A 72 21.73 5.46 3.03
C HIS A 72 20.83 6.01 1.93
N GLU A 73 21.44 6.35 0.81
CA GLU A 73 20.73 6.89 -0.36
C GLU A 73 19.96 5.81 -1.11
N VAL A 74 18.98 6.24 -1.92
CA VAL A 74 18.30 5.37 -2.88
C VAL A 74 19.31 4.70 -3.80
N GLY A 75 19.19 3.40 -3.98
CA GLY A 75 20.15 2.57 -4.72
C GLY A 75 21.21 1.90 -3.86
N SER A 76 21.42 2.32 -2.62
CA SER A 76 22.35 1.65 -1.72
C SER A 76 21.90 0.23 -1.42
N LEU A 77 22.83 -0.73 -1.52
CA LEU A 77 22.61 -2.09 -1.03
C LEU A 77 23.09 -2.16 0.42
N ILE A 78 22.21 -2.56 1.33
CA ILE A 78 22.45 -2.53 2.78
C ILE A 78 22.09 -3.87 3.42
N LYS A 79 22.85 -4.23 4.45
CA LYS A 79 22.51 -5.29 5.38
C LYS A 79 21.96 -4.67 6.65
N ILE A 80 20.80 -5.13 7.06
CA ILE A 80 20.10 -4.64 8.26
C ILE A 80 19.98 -5.80 9.23
N ASP A 81 20.57 -5.67 10.40
CA ASP A 81 20.55 -6.68 11.45
C ASP A 81 19.87 -6.14 12.70
N GLY A 82 18.99 -6.94 13.30
CA GLY A 82 18.20 -6.56 14.46
C GLY A 82 17.05 -5.59 14.17
N ALA A 83 16.54 -5.58 12.95
CA ALA A 83 15.31 -4.87 12.62
C ALA A 83 14.11 -5.55 13.29
N GLN A 84 13.28 -4.76 13.97
CA GLN A 84 12.03 -5.28 14.54
C GLN A 84 10.93 -5.30 13.48
N VAL A 85 10.33 -6.46 13.25
CA VAL A 85 9.13 -6.55 12.42
C VAL A 85 7.92 -6.14 13.25
N ARG A 86 7.10 -5.25 12.72
CA ARG A 86 5.80 -4.89 13.26
C ARG A 86 4.76 -4.98 12.18
N THR A 87 3.63 -5.56 12.51
CA THR A 87 2.50 -5.68 11.58
C THR A 87 1.44 -4.65 11.95
N PHE A 88 1.05 -3.83 10.96
CA PHE A 88 -0.05 -2.90 11.07
C PHE A 88 -1.12 -3.28 10.04
N ARG A 89 -2.31 -3.66 10.48
CA ARG A 89 -3.42 -4.10 9.62
C ARG A 89 -2.96 -5.14 8.58
N ASP A 90 -2.33 -6.21 9.08
CA ASP A 90 -1.78 -7.31 8.28
C ASP A 90 -0.60 -6.98 7.33
N THR A 91 -0.15 -5.75 7.30
CA THR A 91 1.03 -5.34 6.53
C THR A 91 2.26 -5.27 7.44
N PRO A 92 3.31 -6.08 7.18
CA PRO A 92 4.55 -6.01 7.94
C PRO A 92 5.36 -4.77 7.55
N GLU A 93 6.00 -4.15 8.52
CA GLU A 93 6.92 -3.02 8.37
C GLU A 93 8.16 -3.26 9.26
N LEU A 94 9.34 -2.92 8.76
CA LEU A 94 10.57 -2.99 9.54
C LEU A 94 10.71 -1.72 10.38
N ASN A 95 11.02 -1.88 11.65
CA ASN A 95 11.30 -0.78 12.55
C ASN A 95 12.77 -0.80 12.93
N PHE A 96 13.48 0.29 12.61
CA PHE A 96 14.89 0.50 12.95
C PHE A 96 14.98 1.37 14.21
N GLY A 97 15.54 0.82 15.24
CA GLY A 97 15.79 1.50 16.50
C GLY A 97 17.27 1.51 16.84
N ARG A 98 17.62 1.96 18.05
CA ARG A 98 19.00 2.11 18.53
C ARG A 98 19.86 0.84 18.46
N THR A 99 19.23 -0.32 18.48
CA THR A 99 19.95 -1.62 18.45
C THR A 99 20.04 -2.20 17.05
N THR A 100 19.35 -1.61 16.07
CA THR A 100 19.43 -2.02 14.68
C THR A 100 20.75 -1.59 14.09
N LYS A 101 21.47 -2.54 13.47
CA LYS A 101 22.73 -2.27 12.76
C LYS A 101 22.44 -2.24 11.28
N ILE A 102 22.86 -1.15 10.63
CA ILE A 102 22.70 -0.98 9.19
C ILE A 102 24.08 -0.72 8.61
N GLU A 103 24.50 -1.60 7.69
CA GLU A 103 25.82 -1.56 7.08
C GLU A 103 25.69 -1.62 5.56
N SER A 104 26.59 -0.92 4.85
CA SER A 104 26.70 -1.09 3.40
C SER A 104 27.07 -2.53 3.06
N PHE A 105 26.39 -3.10 2.08
CA PHE A 105 26.63 -4.46 1.60
C PHE A 105 27.08 -4.43 0.13
N HIS A 106 27.91 -5.37 -0.27
CA HIS A 106 28.43 -5.44 -1.63
C HIS A 106 28.14 -6.83 -2.20
N ASP A 107 27.30 -6.85 -3.23
CA ASP A 107 27.06 -8.01 -4.06
C ASP A 107 26.84 -7.53 -5.49
N ALA A 108 27.76 -7.87 -6.38
CA ALA A 108 27.72 -7.46 -7.79
C ALA A 108 26.56 -8.09 -8.57
N ASN A 109 25.99 -9.19 -8.07
CA ASN A 109 24.87 -9.88 -8.71
C ASN A 109 23.51 -9.45 -8.17
N PHE A 110 23.47 -8.61 -7.13
CA PHE A 110 22.23 -8.14 -6.56
C PHE A 110 21.51 -7.20 -7.54
N ALA A 111 20.22 -7.44 -7.77
CA ALA A 111 19.41 -6.69 -8.71
C ALA A 111 19.50 -5.17 -8.48
N ASP A 112 19.48 -4.41 -9.56
CA ASP A 112 19.51 -2.95 -9.53
C ASP A 112 18.16 -2.36 -9.12
N VAL A 113 18.15 -1.04 -8.88
CA VAL A 113 16.93 -0.30 -8.47
C VAL A 113 15.82 -0.40 -9.50
N GLU A 114 16.15 -0.34 -10.79
CA GLU A 114 15.17 -0.31 -11.87
C GLU A 114 14.41 -1.65 -11.96
N LYS A 115 15.16 -2.75 -11.94
CA LYS A 115 14.58 -4.10 -11.91
C LYS A 115 13.71 -4.32 -10.67
N LEU A 116 14.19 -3.93 -9.48
CA LEU A 116 13.46 -4.10 -8.23
C LEU A 116 12.24 -3.18 -8.15
N ASN A 117 12.29 -1.95 -8.66
CA ASN A 117 11.13 -1.07 -8.74
C ASN A 117 10.04 -1.65 -9.63
N THR A 118 10.40 -2.23 -10.76
CA THR A 118 9.43 -2.89 -11.65
C THR A 118 8.72 -4.03 -10.93
N HIS A 119 9.45 -4.86 -10.19
CA HIS A 119 8.86 -5.95 -9.39
C HIS A 119 8.08 -5.47 -8.16
N SER A 120 8.36 -4.26 -7.67
CA SER A 120 7.67 -3.70 -6.49
C SER A 120 6.35 -3.00 -6.81
N MET A 121 6.06 -2.76 -8.10
CA MET A 121 4.78 -2.22 -8.52
C MET A 121 3.65 -3.14 -8.10
N LYS A 122 2.64 -2.56 -7.45
CA LYS A 122 1.44 -3.28 -7.03
C LYS A 122 0.32 -3.06 -8.02
N THR A 123 -0.39 -4.13 -8.34
CA THR A 123 -1.68 -4.06 -9.01
C THR A 123 -2.79 -3.83 -7.99
N ILE A 124 -3.96 -3.41 -8.44
CA ILE A 124 -5.12 -3.19 -7.55
C ILE A 124 -5.48 -4.48 -6.80
N SER A 125 -5.36 -5.63 -7.44
CA SER A 125 -5.60 -6.93 -6.81
C SER A 125 -4.63 -7.29 -5.68
N GLN A 126 -3.46 -6.66 -5.64
CA GLN A 126 -2.41 -6.89 -4.64
C GLN A 126 -2.42 -5.85 -3.50
N LEU A 127 -3.34 -4.88 -3.56
CA LEU A 127 -3.46 -3.88 -2.50
C LEU A 127 -4.02 -4.51 -1.23
N THR A 128 -3.37 -4.24 -0.11
CA THR A 128 -3.78 -4.72 1.21
C THR A 128 -4.01 -3.56 2.17
N ASP A 129 -4.95 -3.72 3.10
CA ASP A 129 -5.23 -2.69 4.12
C ASP A 129 -3.98 -2.43 4.98
N GLY A 130 -3.71 -1.16 5.20
CA GLY A 130 -2.58 -0.72 6.02
C GLY A 130 -1.27 -0.57 5.25
N SER A 131 -1.21 -0.97 3.96
CA SER A 131 -0.02 -0.76 3.14
C SER A 131 0.34 0.72 3.05
N ARG A 132 1.63 1.00 3.15
CA ARG A 132 2.23 2.33 3.01
C ARG A 132 3.34 2.27 1.97
N ASP A 133 3.66 3.43 1.42
CA ASP A 133 4.72 3.55 0.42
C ASP A 133 4.49 2.64 -0.82
N VAL A 134 3.22 2.54 -1.24
CA VAL A 134 2.82 1.72 -2.38
C VAL A 134 3.14 2.44 -3.68
N GLU A 135 3.70 1.70 -4.63
CA GLU A 135 3.88 2.09 -6.02
C GLU A 135 2.84 1.35 -6.87
N ALA A 136 2.15 2.07 -7.73
CA ALA A 136 1.18 1.48 -8.65
C ALA A 136 1.05 2.33 -9.91
N VAL A 137 0.67 1.70 -11.02
CA VAL A 137 0.21 2.42 -12.22
C VAL A 137 -1.26 2.09 -12.40
N VAL A 138 -2.09 3.12 -12.54
CA VAL A 138 -3.54 3.00 -12.64
C VAL A 138 -4.11 4.01 -13.65
N GLN A 139 -5.31 3.76 -14.14
CA GLN A 139 -6.11 4.76 -14.83
C GLN A 139 -7.12 5.36 -13.86
N ILE A 140 -7.16 6.69 -13.78
CA ILE A 140 -8.21 7.42 -13.09
C ILE A 140 -9.38 7.55 -14.07
N THR A 141 -10.51 7.00 -13.68
CA THR A 141 -11.71 6.91 -14.53
C THR A 141 -12.81 7.89 -14.13
N GLU A 142 -12.81 8.25 -12.85
CA GLU A 142 -13.68 9.27 -12.27
C GLU A 142 -12.87 10.09 -11.28
N TRP A 143 -13.06 11.41 -11.29
CA TRP A 143 -12.39 12.31 -10.37
C TRP A 143 -13.22 13.55 -10.11
N GLN A 144 -13.59 13.79 -8.85
CA GLN A 144 -14.43 14.92 -8.50
C GLN A 144 -14.10 15.45 -7.10
N LYS A 145 -14.32 16.75 -6.93
CA LYS A 145 -14.26 17.43 -5.64
C LYS A 145 -15.53 17.14 -4.84
N ARG A 146 -15.37 16.76 -3.59
CA ARG A 146 -16.47 16.54 -2.65
C ARG A 146 -16.27 17.40 -1.43
N SER A 147 -17.35 18.01 -0.91
CA SER A 147 -17.34 18.66 0.39
C SER A 147 -17.96 17.76 1.46
N PHE A 148 -17.50 17.91 2.68
CA PHE A 148 -18.09 17.27 3.86
C PHE A 148 -17.88 18.18 5.07
N THR A 149 -18.79 18.10 6.04
CA THR A 149 -18.69 18.87 7.29
C THR A 149 -18.04 18.01 8.36
N LYS A 150 -16.99 18.51 8.98
CA LYS A 150 -16.35 17.89 10.14
C LYS A 150 -16.10 18.96 11.21
N ASP A 151 -16.55 18.70 12.42
CA ASP A 151 -16.42 19.62 13.58
C ASP A 151 -17.02 21.02 13.31
N GLY A 152 -18.08 21.10 12.47
CA GLY A 152 -18.74 22.35 12.07
C GLY A 152 -18.01 23.12 10.95
N GLU A 153 -16.89 22.63 10.46
CA GLU A 153 -16.15 23.23 9.35
C GLU A 153 -16.38 22.47 8.05
N GLU A 154 -16.58 23.18 6.95
CA GLU A 154 -16.61 22.59 5.62
C GLU A 154 -15.18 22.24 5.18
N ARG A 155 -14.99 20.99 4.80
CA ARG A 155 -13.73 20.46 4.29
C ARG A 155 -13.93 19.85 2.92
N PHE A 156 -12.87 19.82 2.14
CA PHE A 156 -12.88 19.30 0.79
C PHE A 156 -11.99 18.07 0.67
N LEU A 157 -12.42 17.17 -0.17
CA LEU A 157 -11.71 15.95 -0.52
C LEU A 157 -11.93 15.69 -2.01
N TRP A 158 -10.89 15.41 -2.75
CA TRP A 158 -11.00 14.90 -4.12
C TRP A 158 -11.08 13.38 -4.06
N SER A 159 -12.00 12.79 -4.79
CA SER A 159 -12.12 11.34 -4.84
C SER A 159 -12.71 10.86 -6.16
N GLY A 160 -12.36 9.63 -6.52
CA GLY A 160 -12.85 9.02 -7.74
C GLY A 160 -12.56 7.53 -7.80
N GLN A 161 -12.73 6.98 -8.96
CA GLN A 161 -12.46 5.58 -9.29
C GLN A 161 -11.15 5.47 -10.04
N ILE A 162 -10.42 4.42 -9.75
CA ILE A 162 -9.23 4.01 -10.47
C ILE A 162 -9.33 2.55 -10.89
N ALA A 163 -8.69 2.21 -11.99
CA ALA A 163 -8.68 0.87 -12.55
C ALA A 163 -7.30 0.49 -13.09
N ASP A 164 -7.02 -0.80 -13.06
CA ASP A 164 -5.97 -1.48 -13.82
C ASP A 164 -6.53 -2.80 -14.36
N PRO A 165 -5.80 -3.61 -15.15
CA PRO A 165 -6.32 -4.89 -15.67
C PRO A 165 -6.77 -5.88 -14.59
N THR A 166 -6.33 -5.72 -13.34
CA THR A 166 -6.61 -6.66 -12.25
C THR A 166 -7.81 -6.27 -11.38
N GLY A 167 -8.36 -5.06 -11.58
CA GLY A 167 -9.52 -4.62 -10.82
C GLY A 167 -9.72 -3.12 -10.81
N ARG A 168 -10.62 -2.69 -9.94
CA ARG A 168 -10.90 -1.30 -9.67
C ARG A 168 -11.06 -1.05 -8.17
N CYS A 169 -10.70 0.15 -7.74
CA CYS A 169 -10.93 0.59 -6.39
C CYS A 169 -11.10 2.12 -6.35
N ARG A 170 -11.28 2.64 -5.16
CA ARG A 170 -11.40 4.06 -4.93
C ARG A 170 -10.04 4.69 -4.69
N MET A 171 -9.88 5.95 -5.11
CA MET A 171 -8.77 6.81 -4.75
C MET A 171 -9.29 8.12 -4.17
N SER A 172 -8.59 8.65 -3.18
CA SER A 172 -8.89 9.93 -2.54
C SER A 172 -7.63 10.75 -2.33
N ALA A 173 -7.75 12.09 -2.42
CA ALA A 173 -6.66 13.02 -2.18
C ALA A 173 -7.14 14.20 -1.34
N TRP A 174 -6.29 14.62 -0.40
CA TRP A 174 -6.53 15.79 0.44
C TRP A 174 -6.09 17.11 -0.19
N GLN A 175 -5.38 17.02 -1.31
CA GLN A 175 -4.92 18.14 -2.12
C GLN A 175 -5.47 18.03 -3.53
N GLU A 176 -5.60 19.16 -4.21
CA GLU A 176 -5.94 19.19 -5.62
C GLU A 176 -4.80 18.56 -6.43
N LEU A 177 -5.15 17.63 -7.30
CA LEU A 177 -4.22 17.04 -8.25
C LEU A 177 -4.36 17.74 -9.59
N PRO A 178 -3.31 17.77 -10.43
CA PRO A 178 -3.35 18.38 -11.76
C PRO A 178 -4.13 17.50 -12.76
N ILE A 179 -5.36 17.12 -12.40
CA ILE A 179 -6.23 16.24 -13.18
C ILE A 179 -7.57 16.92 -13.35
N SER A 180 -7.98 17.10 -14.58
CA SER A 180 -9.30 17.64 -14.94
C SER A 180 -10.26 16.50 -15.31
N GLU A 181 -11.55 16.68 -15.02
CA GLU A 181 -12.58 15.74 -15.51
C GLU A 181 -12.58 15.59 -17.04
N ALA A 182 -12.16 16.63 -17.76
CA ALA A 182 -12.09 16.60 -19.22
C ALA A 182 -10.96 15.70 -19.75
N ASP A 183 -9.96 15.40 -18.93
CA ASP A 183 -8.79 14.59 -19.33
C ASP A 183 -9.00 13.11 -19.04
N LEU A 184 -10.11 12.75 -18.39
CA LEU A 184 -10.39 11.36 -18.02
C LEU A 184 -10.77 10.49 -19.25
N PRO A 185 -10.31 9.25 -19.32
CA PRO A 185 -9.46 8.57 -18.35
C PRO A 185 -7.98 8.98 -18.47
N VAL A 186 -7.29 9.17 -17.37
CA VAL A 186 -5.88 9.51 -17.35
C VAL A 186 -5.05 8.44 -16.65
N THR A 187 -3.94 8.07 -17.28
CA THR A 187 -3.00 7.11 -16.67
C THR A 187 -2.02 7.84 -15.76
N VAL A 188 -1.87 7.34 -14.54
CA VAL A 188 -0.96 7.90 -13.56
C VAL A 188 -0.11 6.82 -12.91
N LYS A 189 1.13 7.20 -12.58
CA LYS A 189 1.96 6.47 -11.65
C LYS A 189 1.77 7.08 -10.26
N LEU A 190 1.45 6.23 -9.31
CA LEU A 190 1.32 6.56 -7.89
C LEU A 190 2.58 6.11 -7.17
N SER A 191 3.18 6.99 -6.37
CA SER A 191 4.42 6.72 -5.64
C SER A 191 4.28 7.08 -4.17
N GLY A 192 4.59 6.11 -3.30
CA GLY A 192 4.56 6.30 -1.85
C GLY A 192 3.16 6.55 -1.28
N VAL A 193 2.12 6.05 -1.94
CA VAL A 193 0.73 6.22 -1.49
C VAL A 193 0.36 5.24 -0.38
N ARG A 194 -0.72 5.53 0.33
CA ARG A 194 -1.25 4.68 1.40
C ARG A 194 -2.51 3.96 0.95
N VAL A 195 -2.68 2.74 1.44
CA VAL A 195 -3.91 1.96 1.25
C VAL A 195 -4.66 1.85 2.57
N ARG A 196 -5.94 2.15 2.55
CA ARG A 196 -6.88 1.86 3.62
C ARG A 196 -8.06 1.09 3.05
N ALA A 197 -8.52 0.08 3.76
CA ALA A 197 -9.74 -0.59 3.36
C ALA A 197 -10.95 0.04 4.07
N TRP A 198 -12.00 0.26 3.28
CA TRP A 198 -13.34 0.57 3.78
C TRP A 198 -14.24 -0.63 3.55
N GLN A 199 -14.74 -1.24 4.60
CA GLN A 199 -15.50 -2.50 4.53
C GLN A 199 -14.76 -3.62 3.76
N GLY A 200 -13.43 -3.67 3.92
CA GLY A 200 -12.57 -4.63 3.25
C GLY A 200 -12.14 -4.25 1.82
N ILE A 201 -12.74 -3.22 1.22
CA ILE A 201 -12.39 -2.77 -0.14
C ILE A 201 -11.23 -1.76 -0.05
N PRO A 202 -10.13 -1.98 -0.78
CA PRO A 202 -9.02 -1.04 -0.81
C PRO A 202 -9.43 0.37 -1.27
N ASP A 203 -8.91 1.39 -0.62
CA ASP A 203 -9.00 2.81 -0.97
C ASP A 203 -7.60 3.39 -0.92
N ILE A 204 -7.12 3.92 -2.04
CA ILE A 204 -5.82 4.57 -2.11
C ILE A 204 -5.95 6.02 -1.64
N THR A 205 -5.08 6.41 -0.70
CA THR A 205 -5.00 7.79 -0.24
C THR A 205 -3.71 8.44 -0.74
N VAL A 206 -3.87 9.53 -1.47
CA VAL A 206 -2.80 10.42 -1.90
C VAL A 206 -2.73 11.59 -0.91
N ASP A 207 -1.59 11.75 -0.27
CA ASP A 207 -1.38 12.82 0.72
C ASP A 207 -0.81 14.10 0.10
N LYS A 208 0.00 13.95 -0.96
CA LYS A 208 0.71 15.05 -1.63
C LYS A 208 0.62 14.90 -3.14
N ALA A 209 0.55 16.02 -3.84
CA ALA A 209 0.44 16.02 -5.32
C ALA A 209 1.65 15.37 -6.01
N GLU A 210 2.83 15.47 -5.40
CA GLU A 210 4.08 14.89 -5.93
C GLU A 210 4.07 13.35 -5.96
N GLN A 211 3.11 12.72 -5.29
CA GLN A 211 2.92 11.27 -5.33
C GLN A 211 2.24 10.79 -6.62
N VAL A 212 1.80 11.71 -7.47
CA VAL A 212 1.06 11.41 -8.71
C VAL A 212 1.81 11.96 -9.90
N GLU A 213 2.24 11.09 -10.79
CA GLU A 213 2.85 11.42 -12.08
C GLU A 213 1.93 11.01 -13.20
N ILE A 214 1.58 11.94 -14.10
CA ILE A 214 0.75 11.67 -15.27
C ILE A 214 1.62 11.00 -16.34
N LEU A 215 1.19 9.82 -16.80
CA LEU A 215 1.85 9.07 -17.85
C LEU A 215 1.16 9.31 -19.20
N LYS A 216 1.94 9.22 -20.28
CA LYS A 216 1.44 9.38 -21.65
C LYS A 216 0.68 8.15 -22.17
N SER A 217 0.94 6.99 -21.62
CA SER A 217 0.35 5.70 -22.01
C SER A 217 0.28 4.74 -20.82
N THR A 218 -0.58 3.74 -20.95
CA THR A 218 -0.63 2.61 -20.01
C THR A 218 0.56 1.67 -20.24
N PRO A 219 1.06 1.00 -19.20
CA PRO A 219 2.08 -0.04 -19.35
C PRO A 219 1.51 -1.42 -19.75
N TRP A 220 0.20 -1.52 -19.93
CA TRP A 220 -0.49 -2.72 -20.38
C TRP A 220 -1.12 -2.52 -21.74
N ASP A 221 -1.22 -3.60 -22.51
CA ASP A 221 -1.76 -3.60 -23.89
C ASP A 221 -3.29 -3.76 -23.92
N GLU A 222 -3.90 -4.26 -22.84
CA GLU A 222 -5.33 -4.51 -22.75
C GLU A 222 -6.10 -3.19 -22.58
N GLU A 223 -7.11 -2.98 -23.40
CA GLU A 223 -8.04 -1.88 -23.22
C GLU A 223 -9.02 -2.24 -22.09
N ILE A 224 -9.08 -1.39 -21.04
CA ILE A 224 -10.01 -1.57 -19.93
C ILE A 224 -11.36 -0.97 -20.32
N ASP A 225 -12.42 -1.78 -20.31
CA ASP A 225 -13.79 -1.24 -20.39
C ASP A 225 -14.15 -0.54 -19.09
N LEU A 226 -13.90 0.76 -19.04
CA LEU A 226 -14.07 1.57 -17.84
C LEU A 226 -15.51 1.62 -17.34
N ALA A 227 -16.49 1.42 -18.22
CA ALA A 227 -17.92 1.43 -17.87
C ALA A 227 -18.33 0.15 -17.14
N ASN A 228 -17.76 -1.00 -17.56
CA ASN A 228 -18.14 -2.32 -17.08
C ASN A 228 -16.92 -3.18 -16.72
N HIS A 229 -15.89 -2.55 -16.15
CA HIS A 229 -14.67 -3.29 -15.79
C HIS A 229 -14.99 -4.37 -14.76
N VAL A 230 -15.08 -5.60 -15.23
CA VAL A 230 -15.34 -6.80 -14.44
C VAL A 230 -14.21 -7.80 -14.71
N VAL A 231 -13.57 -8.26 -13.65
CA VAL A 231 -12.49 -9.24 -13.71
C VAL A 231 -13.01 -10.61 -13.32
N ASP A 232 -12.78 -11.62 -14.18
CA ASP A 232 -13.13 -12.99 -13.86
C ASP A 232 -12.14 -13.58 -12.85
N ILE A 233 -12.67 -14.08 -11.74
CA ILE A 233 -11.87 -14.61 -10.62
C ILE A 233 -12.45 -15.95 -10.17
N ASP A 234 -11.59 -16.94 -9.92
CA ASP A 234 -11.99 -18.21 -9.34
C ASP A 234 -12.45 -18.04 -7.87
N LEU A 235 -13.47 -18.83 -7.47
CA LEU A 235 -13.99 -18.78 -6.10
C LEU A 235 -12.93 -19.03 -5.03
N THR A 236 -11.96 -19.91 -5.31
CA THR A 236 -10.86 -20.18 -4.38
C THR A 236 -9.93 -18.99 -4.20
N GLU A 237 -9.73 -18.21 -5.25
CA GLU A 237 -8.95 -16.99 -5.20
C GLU A 237 -9.66 -15.89 -4.38
N ILE A 238 -10.99 -15.76 -4.53
CA ILE A 238 -11.80 -14.80 -3.78
C ILE A 238 -11.70 -15.05 -2.27
N VAL A 239 -11.77 -16.31 -1.85
CA VAL A 239 -11.70 -16.68 -0.42
C VAL A 239 -10.35 -16.30 0.20
N ASN A 240 -9.27 -16.33 -0.58
CA ASN A 240 -7.91 -16.10 -0.13
C ASN A 240 -7.41 -14.66 -0.38
N SER A 241 -8.21 -13.81 -1.01
CA SER A 241 -7.83 -12.45 -1.37
C SER A 241 -8.53 -11.40 -0.50
N ALA A 242 -8.02 -10.15 -0.56
CA ALA A 242 -8.73 -8.99 -0.03
C ALA A 242 -10.07 -8.79 -0.77
N SER A 243 -11.01 -8.10 -0.12
CA SER A 243 -12.30 -7.76 -0.75
C SER A 243 -12.09 -6.94 -2.02
N ARG A 244 -12.83 -7.26 -3.06
CA ARG A 244 -12.74 -6.63 -4.38
C ARG A 244 -14.13 -6.20 -4.86
N VAL A 245 -14.17 -5.27 -5.79
CA VAL A 245 -15.38 -4.85 -6.50
C VAL A 245 -15.20 -5.07 -8.01
N GLY A 246 -16.30 -5.22 -8.74
CA GLY A 246 -16.24 -5.45 -10.19
C GLY A 246 -15.66 -6.82 -10.53
N ILE A 247 -16.09 -7.86 -9.83
CA ILE A 247 -15.69 -9.24 -10.11
C ILE A 247 -16.83 -10.05 -10.71
N SER A 248 -16.47 -11.00 -11.54
CA SER A 248 -17.31 -12.09 -12.04
C SER A 248 -16.73 -13.40 -11.55
N THR A 249 -17.59 -14.32 -11.19
CA THR A 249 -17.19 -15.68 -10.81
C THR A 249 -18.24 -16.68 -11.22
N SER A 250 -17.81 -17.90 -11.49
CA SER A 250 -18.71 -19.02 -11.84
C SER A 250 -18.68 -20.09 -10.76
N GLY A 251 -19.82 -20.65 -10.45
CA GLY A 251 -19.93 -21.70 -9.44
C GLY A 251 -21.25 -22.43 -9.48
N THR A 252 -21.33 -23.54 -8.76
CA THR A 252 -22.56 -24.31 -8.60
C THR A 252 -23.27 -23.87 -7.31
N VAL A 253 -24.54 -23.47 -7.43
CA VAL A 253 -25.37 -23.19 -6.27
C VAL A 253 -25.69 -24.52 -5.57
N VAL A 254 -25.13 -24.74 -4.39
CA VAL A 254 -25.31 -25.98 -3.61
C VAL A 254 -26.49 -25.89 -2.65
N SER A 255 -26.86 -24.70 -2.21
CA SER A 255 -28.06 -24.49 -1.39
C SER A 255 -28.49 -23.01 -1.42
N VAL A 256 -29.79 -22.80 -1.23
CA VAL A 256 -30.40 -21.48 -1.06
C VAL A 256 -31.19 -21.52 0.24
N ARG A 257 -30.98 -20.59 1.15
CA ARG A 257 -31.78 -20.49 2.38
C ARG A 257 -33.17 -19.96 2.04
N GLU A 258 -34.18 -20.42 2.73
CA GLU A 258 -35.60 -20.02 2.47
C GLU A 258 -35.79 -18.49 2.48
N ASP A 259 -35.10 -17.78 3.37
CA ASP A 259 -35.22 -16.32 3.52
C ASP A 259 -34.21 -15.54 2.68
N SER A 260 -33.45 -16.18 1.79
CA SER A 260 -32.47 -15.50 0.96
C SER A 260 -33.08 -14.92 -0.32
N GLY A 261 -32.64 -13.73 -0.69
CA GLY A 261 -33.00 -13.07 -1.96
C GLY A 261 -34.04 -11.96 -1.86
N ILE A 262 -34.83 -11.88 -0.79
CA ILE A 262 -35.78 -10.77 -0.61
C ILE A 262 -35.33 -9.94 0.61
N ILE A 263 -34.85 -8.72 0.33
CA ILE A 263 -34.49 -7.76 1.36
C ILE A 263 -35.54 -6.66 1.39
N GLN A 264 -36.27 -6.56 2.50
CA GLN A 264 -37.17 -5.41 2.73
C GLN A 264 -36.39 -4.29 3.43
N ARG A 265 -36.36 -3.13 2.82
CA ARG A 265 -35.71 -1.94 3.38
C ARG A 265 -36.75 -0.88 3.71
N CYS A 266 -36.59 -0.23 4.85
CA CYS A 266 -37.38 0.96 5.16
C CYS A 266 -37.18 2.01 4.07
N VAL A 267 -38.31 2.59 3.60
CA VAL A 267 -38.29 3.60 2.53
C VAL A 267 -37.58 4.87 2.99
N ASP A 268 -37.71 5.21 4.27
CA ASP A 268 -37.20 6.47 4.83
C ASP A 268 -35.71 6.35 5.25
N CYS A 269 -35.34 5.30 6.00
CA CYS A 269 -33.99 5.19 6.58
C CYS A 269 -33.11 4.14 5.89
N ARG A 270 -33.60 3.40 4.91
CA ARG A 270 -32.93 2.33 4.14
C ARG A 270 -32.33 1.20 5.00
N ARG A 271 -32.69 1.09 6.27
CA ARG A 271 -32.30 -0.06 7.11
C ARG A 271 -33.08 -1.31 6.70
N VAL A 272 -32.40 -2.45 6.80
CA VAL A 272 -32.97 -3.80 6.62
C VAL A 272 -33.69 -4.19 7.90
#